data_49d19da5ce4fddc8a2f6d7494304ced5
#
_entry.id   49d19da5ce4fddc8a2f6d7494304ced5
#
_cell.length_a   1.000
_cell.length_b   1.000
_cell.length_c   1.000
_cell.angle_alpha   90.00
_cell.angle_beta   90.00
_cell.angle_gamma   90.00
#
_symmetry.space_group_name_H-M   'P 1'
#
loop_
_entity.id
_entity.type
_entity.pdbx_description
1 polymer ?
#
loop_
_entity_poly.entity_id
_entity_poly.type
_entity_poly.pdbx_seq_one_letter_code
_entity_poly.pdbx_strand_id
1 'polypeptide(L)'
;SDNSRNYVSNAAAENVSVSDGKIYSAVNYRLNLKTSEKTKSVSIPDRATAVVSYKNQCAVLLDNGTVQVFGSGDFEEKKTNGNDGSNDNHNSSKSDIQPNNSEYLFSDGIVYGIYSGETVADFKNKTSAENVYKADGTIAKSGKLKTGFTTVINSKIYVIAVCGDVTGEGNVNSRDVTLLQKHLCDNAELDGAYLKAADFNLDGEADNRDLVLISRQKN
;
A
#
# COMPACT_ATOMS: atom_id res chain seq x y z
N SER A 1 -21.89 -31.63 -16.37
CA SER A 1 -22.10 -30.51 -15.46
C SER A 1 -21.50 -30.86 -14.11
N ASP A 2 -20.23 -30.51 -13.94
CA ASP A 2 -19.52 -30.68 -12.69
C ASP A 2 -19.37 -29.30 -12.01
N ASN A 3 -20.21 -29.10 -10.98
CA ASN A 3 -20.17 -27.95 -10.11
C ASN A 3 -19.20 -28.22 -8.96
N SER A 4 -17.91 -28.34 -9.27
CA SER A 4 -16.88 -28.41 -8.24
C SER A 4 -16.72 -27.03 -7.58
N ARG A 5 -17.39 -26.84 -6.46
CA ARG A 5 -17.15 -25.70 -5.56
C ARG A 5 -15.79 -25.90 -4.89
N ASN A 6 -14.77 -25.27 -5.46
CA ASN A 6 -13.49 -25.16 -4.76
C ASN A 6 -13.65 -24.16 -3.61
N TYR A 7 -13.88 -24.70 -2.42
CA TYR A 7 -13.76 -23.93 -1.18
C TYR A 7 -12.28 -23.60 -0.97
N VAL A 8 -11.90 -22.35 -1.11
CA VAL A 8 -10.61 -21.86 -0.64
C VAL A 8 -10.77 -21.57 0.85
N SER A 9 -10.38 -22.52 1.68
CA SER A 9 -10.30 -22.32 3.13
C SER A 9 -9.05 -21.49 3.44
N ASN A 10 -9.20 -20.16 3.52
CA ASN A 10 -8.28 -19.33 4.27
C ASN A 10 -9.10 -18.25 4.98
N ALA A 11 -9.03 -18.29 6.28
CA ALA A 11 -9.87 -17.60 7.25
C ALA A 11 -9.70 -16.08 7.32
N ALA A 12 -9.22 -15.44 6.26
CA ALA A 12 -8.97 -14.00 6.25
C ALA A 12 -9.52 -13.25 5.01
N ALA A 13 -10.12 -13.91 4.03
CA ALA A 13 -10.71 -13.23 2.88
C ALA A 13 -12.14 -12.81 3.21
N GLU A 14 -12.34 -11.58 3.62
CA GLU A 14 -13.67 -11.03 3.93
C GLU A 14 -14.50 -10.83 2.67
N ASN A 15 -13.86 -10.66 1.49
CA ASN A 15 -14.53 -10.38 0.23
C ASN A 15 -13.90 -11.16 -0.92
N VAL A 16 -14.69 -12.04 -1.55
CA VAL A 16 -14.25 -12.89 -2.66
C VAL A 16 -15.27 -12.85 -3.80
N SER A 17 -14.81 -12.71 -5.03
CA SER A 17 -15.61 -12.81 -6.24
C SER A 17 -14.91 -13.68 -7.27
N VAL A 18 -15.68 -14.46 -8.04
CA VAL A 18 -15.13 -15.38 -9.06
C VAL A 18 -15.75 -15.06 -10.41
N SER A 19 -14.92 -14.92 -11.44
CA SER A 19 -15.33 -14.73 -12.82
C SER A 19 -14.30 -15.33 -13.78
N ASP A 20 -14.74 -16.06 -14.79
CA ASP A 20 -13.92 -16.66 -15.85
C ASP A 20 -12.69 -17.44 -15.32
N GLY A 21 -12.91 -18.27 -14.29
CA GLY A 21 -11.83 -19.07 -13.67
C GLY A 21 -10.81 -18.28 -12.86
N LYS A 22 -11.07 -17.01 -12.63
CA LYS A 22 -10.25 -16.13 -11.80
C LYS A 22 -10.94 -15.85 -10.48
N ILE A 23 -10.17 -15.86 -9.40
CA ILE A 23 -10.64 -15.53 -8.05
C ILE A 23 -10.06 -14.17 -7.68
N TYR A 24 -10.93 -13.22 -7.42
CA TYR A 24 -10.58 -11.91 -6.87
C TYR A 24 -10.92 -11.92 -5.40
N SER A 25 -9.95 -11.61 -4.55
CA SER A 25 -10.15 -11.53 -3.10
C SER A 25 -9.47 -10.31 -2.54
N ALA A 26 -10.13 -9.61 -1.65
CA ALA A 26 -9.54 -8.50 -0.95
C ALA A 26 -9.28 -8.87 0.51
N VAL A 27 -8.06 -8.63 0.96
CA VAL A 27 -7.62 -8.83 2.33
C VAL A 27 -6.85 -7.58 2.74
N ASN A 28 -7.27 -6.95 3.81
CA ASN A 28 -6.70 -5.69 4.28
C ASN A 28 -6.66 -4.64 3.14
N TYR A 29 -5.48 -4.12 2.81
CA TYR A 29 -5.25 -3.13 1.76
C TYR A 29 -4.76 -3.75 0.44
N ARG A 30 -5.06 -5.02 0.21
CA ARG A 30 -4.66 -5.75 -0.99
C ARG A 30 -5.83 -6.39 -1.70
N LEU A 31 -5.86 -6.22 -3.01
CA LEU A 31 -6.72 -6.97 -3.92
C LEU A 31 -5.86 -8.04 -4.62
N ASN A 32 -6.25 -9.29 -4.47
CA ASN A 32 -5.56 -10.43 -5.05
C ASN A 32 -6.33 -10.97 -6.25
N LEU A 33 -5.62 -11.31 -7.30
CA LEU A 33 -6.11 -12.07 -8.44
C LEU A 33 -5.40 -13.42 -8.46
N LYS A 34 -6.14 -14.50 -8.18
CA LYS A 34 -5.66 -15.87 -8.27
C LYS A 34 -6.19 -16.53 -9.56
N THR A 35 -5.28 -17.08 -10.33
CA THR A 35 -5.56 -17.95 -11.48
C THR A 35 -5.12 -19.37 -11.17
N SER A 36 -5.30 -20.32 -12.12
CA SER A 36 -4.79 -21.69 -11.99
C SER A 36 -3.25 -21.75 -11.86
N GLU A 37 -2.54 -20.76 -12.38
CA GLU A 37 -1.09 -20.78 -12.47
C GLU A 37 -0.41 -19.95 -11.37
N LYS A 38 -0.99 -18.80 -11.00
CA LYS A 38 -0.35 -17.85 -10.09
C LYS A 38 -1.34 -16.96 -9.36
N THR A 39 -0.86 -16.36 -8.29
CA THR A 39 -1.53 -15.26 -7.60
C THR A 39 -0.75 -13.97 -7.82
N LYS A 40 -1.45 -12.90 -8.16
CA LYS A 40 -0.92 -11.55 -8.28
C LYS A 40 -1.70 -10.64 -7.35
N SER A 41 -1.10 -9.57 -6.88
CA SER A 41 -1.72 -8.63 -5.94
C SER A 41 -1.50 -7.20 -6.38
N VAL A 42 -2.46 -6.35 -6.04
CA VAL A 42 -2.38 -4.89 -6.17
C VAL A 42 -2.82 -4.25 -4.87
N SER A 43 -2.16 -3.19 -4.45
CA SER A 43 -2.58 -2.42 -3.28
C SER A 43 -3.85 -1.63 -3.57
N ILE A 44 -4.74 -1.57 -2.58
CA ILE A 44 -5.94 -0.73 -2.59
C ILE A 44 -5.83 0.29 -1.46
N PRO A 45 -6.36 1.53 -1.66
CA PRO A 45 -6.10 2.64 -0.75
C PRO A 45 -6.85 2.55 0.58
N ASP A 46 -7.80 1.63 0.68
CA ASP A 46 -8.60 1.42 1.87
C ASP A 46 -9.09 -0.02 1.95
N ARG A 47 -9.63 -0.40 3.10
CA ARG A 47 -10.19 -1.74 3.33
C ARG A 47 -11.37 -1.98 2.41
N ALA A 48 -11.40 -3.14 1.77
CA ALA A 48 -12.51 -3.54 0.91
C ALA A 48 -13.69 -4.05 1.74
N THR A 49 -14.88 -3.53 1.45
CA THR A 49 -16.16 -4.03 1.99
C THR A 49 -16.87 -4.96 1.05
N ALA A 50 -16.60 -4.84 -0.25
CA ALA A 50 -17.14 -5.76 -1.25
C ALA A 50 -16.21 -5.85 -2.46
N VAL A 51 -16.17 -7.03 -3.07
CA VAL A 51 -15.51 -7.28 -4.36
C VAL A 51 -16.51 -7.93 -5.29
N VAL A 52 -16.69 -7.36 -6.47
CA VAL A 52 -17.54 -7.92 -7.54
C VAL A 52 -16.71 -8.03 -8.80
N SER A 53 -16.77 -9.17 -9.48
CA SER A 53 -16.03 -9.39 -10.71
C SER A 53 -16.95 -9.74 -11.88
N TYR A 54 -16.56 -9.28 -13.06
CA TYR A 54 -17.20 -9.63 -14.32
C TYR A 54 -16.16 -9.72 -15.42
N LYS A 55 -16.07 -10.87 -16.08
CA LYS A 55 -15.04 -11.16 -17.09
C LYS A 55 -13.63 -10.89 -16.52
N ASN A 56 -12.88 -10.03 -17.18
CA ASN A 56 -11.49 -9.69 -16.82
C ASN A 56 -11.38 -8.44 -15.92
N GLN A 57 -12.46 -8.02 -15.29
CA GLN A 57 -12.52 -6.84 -14.44
C GLN A 57 -13.08 -7.18 -13.07
N CYS A 58 -12.70 -6.42 -12.07
CA CYS A 58 -13.38 -6.42 -10.78
C CYS A 58 -13.57 -4.99 -10.28
N ALA A 59 -14.66 -4.78 -9.58
CA ALA A 59 -14.92 -3.55 -8.83
C ALA A 59 -14.80 -3.86 -7.34
N VAL A 60 -14.14 -2.98 -6.62
CA VAL A 60 -13.94 -3.07 -5.18
C VAL A 60 -14.61 -1.87 -4.53
N LEU A 61 -15.54 -2.15 -3.63
CA LEU A 61 -16.11 -1.12 -2.75
C LEU A 61 -15.22 -1.03 -1.51
N LEU A 62 -14.76 0.17 -1.20
CA LEU A 62 -13.92 0.46 -0.06
C LEU A 62 -14.73 0.98 1.14
N ASP A 63 -14.20 0.87 2.35
CA ASP A 63 -14.85 1.33 3.59
C ASP A 63 -15.23 2.81 3.56
N ASN A 64 -14.47 3.61 2.82
CA ASN A 64 -14.77 5.03 2.62
C ASN A 64 -15.91 5.30 1.61
N GLY A 65 -16.57 4.25 1.10
CA GLY A 65 -17.64 4.34 0.12
C GLY A 65 -17.19 4.54 -1.33
N THR A 66 -15.90 4.59 -1.61
CA THR A 66 -15.37 4.68 -2.98
C THR A 66 -15.43 3.33 -3.69
N VAL A 67 -15.68 3.35 -4.99
CA VAL A 67 -15.59 2.17 -5.85
C VAL A 67 -14.38 2.31 -6.76
N GLN A 68 -13.50 1.33 -6.75
CA GLN A 68 -12.38 1.23 -7.69
C GLN A 68 -12.59 0.06 -8.65
N VAL A 69 -12.20 0.24 -9.91
CA VAL A 69 -12.31 -0.80 -10.94
C VAL A 69 -10.89 -1.19 -11.39
N PHE A 70 -10.64 -2.49 -11.39
CA PHE A 70 -9.38 -3.08 -11.80
C PHE A 70 -9.59 -4.00 -13.01
N GLY A 71 -8.77 -3.86 -14.04
CA GLY A 71 -8.68 -4.79 -15.16
C GLY A 71 -7.61 -5.85 -14.93
N SER A 72 -7.57 -6.88 -15.78
CA SER A 72 -6.51 -7.91 -15.70
C SER A 72 -5.11 -7.34 -15.92
N GLY A 73 -4.98 -6.25 -16.66
CA GLY A 73 -3.72 -5.54 -16.89
C GLY A 73 -3.14 -4.85 -15.67
N ASP A 74 -3.99 -4.46 -14.70
CA ASP A 74 -3.55 -3.81 -13.47
C ASP A 74 -2.77 -4.78 -12.55
N PHE A 75 -2.97 -6.08 -12.76
CA PHE A 75 -2.25 -7.15 -12.08
C PHE A 75 -1.04 -7.67 -12.88
N GLU A 76 -0.73 -7.10 -14.03
CA GLU A 76 0.43 -7.51 -14.82
C GLU A 76 1.68 -6.75 -14.39
N GLU A 77 2.77 -7.49 -14.17
CA GLU A 77 4.09 -6.88 -14.14
C GLU A 77 4.35 -6.22 -15.50
N LYS A 78 4.54 -4.91 -15.53
CA LYS A 78 4.93 -4.21 -16.76
C LYS A 78 6.24 -4.82 -17.26
N LYS A 79 6.18 -5.66 -18.29
CA LYS A 79 7.38 -6.12 -19.00
C LYS A 79 8.02 -4.89 -19.67
N THR A 80 9.14 -4.45 -19.18
CA THR A 80 10.01 -3.54 -19.92
C THR A 80 10.56 -4.32 -21.10
N ASN A 81 10.24 -3.89 -22.34
CA ASN A 81 10.90 -4.39 -23.53
C ASN A 81 12.39 -4.05 -23.40
N GLY A 82 13.18 -5.09 -23.24
CA GLY A 82 14.63 -4.99 -23.26
C GLY A 82 15.11 -4.58 -24.65
N ASN A 83 15.92 -3.55 -24.73
CA ASN A 83 16.91 -3.41 -25.76
C ASN A 83 18.28 -3.55 -25.11
N ASP A 84 19.04 -4.46 -25.68
CA ASP A 84 20.31 -5.02 -25.23
C ASP A 84 21.41 -3.94 -25.16
N GLY A 85 22.23 -3.94 -24.12
CA GLY A 85 23.39 -3.08 -23.97
C GLY A 85 23.95 -3.12 -22.55
N SER A 86 24.85 -4.08 -22.32
CA SER A 86 25.56 -4.33 -21.08
C SER A 86 26.06 -3.09 -20.34
N ASN A 87 25.69 -2.95 -19.07
CA ASN A 87 26.61 -2.59 -18.00
C ASN A 87 25.99 -2.92 -16.63
N ASP A 88 26.70 -3.78 -15.90
CA ASP A 88 26.39 -4.13 -14.53
C ASP A 88 26.38 -2.90 -13.63
N ASN A 89 25.22 -2.58 -13.09
CA ASN A 89 25.12 -1.86 -11.82
C ASN A 89 23.76 -2.22 -11.17
N HIS A 90 23.83 -2.98 -10.09
CA HIS A 90 22.72 -3.24 -9.22
C HIS A 90 22.09 -1.93 -8.73
N ASN A 91 20.96 -1.59 -9.27
CA ASN A 91 20.00 -0.72 -8.62
C ASN A 91 18.59 -1.01 -9.14
N SER A 92 17.93 -1.99 -8.56
CA SER A 92 16.54 -2.34 -8.86
C SER A 92 15.62 -1.47 -8.03
N SER A 93 15.47 -0.23 -8.43
CA SER A 93 14.37 0.61 -7.96
C SER A 93 13.54 0.99 -9.18
N LYS A 94 12.46 0.23 -9.39
CA LYS A 94 11.45 0.57 -10.38
C LYS A 94 10.63 1.72 -9.82
N SER A 95 11.16 2.94 -9.95
CA SER A 95 10.47 4.15 -9.56
C SER A 95 9.25 4.37 -10.46
N ASP A 96 8.07 4.38 -9.88
CA ASP A 96 6.93 5.12 -10.44
C ASP A 96 7.42 6.52 -10.83
N ILE A 97 6.85 7.09 -11.91
CA ILE A 97 7.20 8.44 -12.36
C ILE A 97 7.04 9.38 -11.17
N GLN A 98 8.17 9.84 -10.63
CA GLN A 98 8.19 10.79 -9.53
C GLN A 98 7.46 12.06 -9.97
N PRO A 99 6.49 12.56 -9.21
CA PRO A 99 5.97 13.90 -9.45
C PRO A 99 7.15 14.87 -9.33
N ASN A 100 7.30 15.74 -10.31
CA ASN A 100 8.42 16.64 -10.45
C ASN A 100 8.88 17.23 -9.11
N ASN A 101 10.13 16.95 -8.73
CA ASN A 101 10.82 17.54 -7.57
C ASN A 101 10.36 17.10 -6.17
N SER A 102 9.79 15.92 -6.00
CA SER A 102 9.38 15.40 -4.70
C SER A 102 10.59 14.79 -3.95
N GLU A 103 10.78 15.21 -2.70
CA GLU A 103 11.72 14.59 -1.76
C GLU A 103 11.24 13.19 -1.29
N TYR A 104 10.04 12.77 -1.70
CA TYR A 104 9.39 11.53 -1.29
C TYR A 104 9.53 10.44 -2.35
N LEU A 105 9.44 9.21 -1.91
CA LEU A 105 9.50 8.00 -2.73
C LEU A 105 8.08 7.51 -3.04
N PHE A 106 7.91 6.89 -4.21
CA PHE A 106 6.62 6.38 -4.67
C PHE A 106 6.80 4.95 -5.18
N SER A 107 6.05 4.01 -4.64
CA SER A 107 6.01 2.63 -5.11
C SER A 107 4.67 2.00 -4.76
N ASP A 108 4.12 1.19 -5.65
CA ASP A 108 2.93 0.36 -5.43
C ASP A 108 1.69 1.11 -4.92
N GLY A 109 1.52 2.37 -5.35
CA GLY A 109 0.43 3.23 -4.88
C GLY A 109 0.64 3.80 -3.48
N ILE A 110 1.85 3.75 -2.97
CA ILE A 110 2.23 4.31 -1.68
C ILE A 110 3.21 5.46 -1.90
N VAL A 111 3.04 6.55 -1.16
CA VAL A 111 4.02 7.61 -1.00
C VAL A 111 4.68 7.47 0.38
N TYR A 112 6.00 7.40 0.42
CA TYR A 112 6.77 7.09 1.62
C TYR A 112 8.08 7.90 1.68
N GLY A 113 8.90 7.69 2.71
CA GLY A 113 10.05 8.56 2.98
C GLY A 113 9.63 9.89 3.63
N ILE A 114 8.45 9.94 4.21
CA ILE A 114 7.89 11.09 4.91
C ILE A 114 8.22 10.92 6.39
N TYR A 115 8.92 11.87 7.00
CA TYR A 115 9.28 11.76 8.41
C TYR A 115 8.20 12.32 9.33
N SER A 116 8.15 11.80 10.55
CA SER A 116 7.20 12.22 11.57
C SER A 116 7.30 13.72 11.86
N GLY A 117 6.16 14.38 11.95
CA GLY A 117 6.07 15.83 12.13
C GLY A 117 5.71 16.61 10.88
N GLU A 118 5.87 16.01 9.70
CA GLU A 118 5.43 16.61 8.43
C GLU A 118 3.94 16.95 8.48
N THR A 119 3.60 18.15 8.03
CA THR A 119 2.19 18.59 8.03
C THR A 119 1.52 18.38 6.66
N VAL A 120 0.20 18.35 6.67
CA VAL A 120 -0.63 18.33 5.44
C VAL A 120 -0.26 19.49 4.52
N ALA A 121 0.01 20.67 5.07
CA ALA A 121 0.37 21.85 4.27
C ALA A 121 1.75 21.68 3.61
N ASP A 122 2.74 21.22 4.36
CA ASP A 122 4.10 21.01 3.84
C ASP A 122 4.10 19.97 2.72
N PHE A 123 3.41 18.87 2.95
CA PHE A 123 3.27 17.79 1.95
C PHE A 123 2.60 18.30 0.66
N LYS A 124 1.52 19.05 0.77
CA LYS A 124 0.83 19.63 -0.40
C LYS A 124 1.74 20.60 -1.17
N ASN A 125 2.53 21.39 -0.47
CA ASN A 125 3.48 22.32 -1.08
C ASN A 125 4.60 21.59 -1.84
N LYS A 126 5.02 20.41 -1.34
CA LYS A 126 6.10 19.61 -1.93
C LYS A 126 5.63 18.70 -3.07
N THR A 127 4.36 18.33 -3.13
CA THR A 127 3.88 17.25 -4.01
C THR A 127 2.81 17.66 -5.02
N SER A 128 2.36 18.82 -5.14
CA SER A 128 1.18 19.18 -5.97
C SER A 128 -0.08 18.35 -5.64
N ALA A 129 -0.17 17.81 -4.44
CA ALA A 129 -1.34 17.06 -3.99
C ALA A 129 -2.57 17.98 -3.90
N GLU A 130 -3.67 17.58 -4.52
CA GLU A 130 -4.91 18.37 -4.49
C GLU A 130 -5.51 18.37 -3.08
N ASN A 131 -5.70 17.17 -2.53
CA ASN A 131 -6.23 16.96 -1.19
C ASN A 131 -5.53 15.79 -0.50
N VAL A 132 -5.50 15.85 0.82
CA VAL A 132 -5.16 14.73 1.69
C VAL A 132 -6.43 14.31 2.41
N TYR A 133 -6.70 13.02 2.43
CA TYR A 133 -7.87 12.44 3.08
C TYR A 133 -7.42 11.59 4.26
N LYS A 134 -8.16 11.67 5.35
CA LYS A 134 -7.99 10.79 6.51
C LYS A 134 -8.54 9.39 6.20
N ALA A 135 -8.29 8.44 7.08
CA ALA A 135 -8.81 7.08 6.98
C ALA A 135 -10.36 7.00 6.93
N ASP A 136 -11.06 7.98 7.51
CA ASP A 136 -12.52 8.11 7.44
C ASP A 136 -13.04 8.76 6.15
N GLY A 137 -12.16 9.04 5.18
CA GLY A 137 -12.48 9.67 3.91
C GLY A 137 -12.69 11.20 3.99
N THR A 138 -12.62 11.80 5.16
CA THR A 138 -12.75 13.24 5.31
C THR A 138 -11.47 13.97 4.94
N ILE A 139 -11.59 15.19 4.39
CA ILE A 139 -10.42 15.99 4.02
C ILE A 139 -9.65 16.42 5.27
N ALA A 140 -8.36 16.12 5.30
CA ALA A 140 -7.42 16.64 6.28
C ALA A 140 -6.98 18.06 5.87
N LYS A 141 -7.60 19.08 6.48
CA LYS A 141 -7.31 20.49 6.15
C LYS A 141 -6.00 20.99 6.75
N SER A 142 -5.56 20.40 7.85
CA SER A 142 -4.35 20.78 8.60
C SER A 142 -3.92 19.65 9.52
N GLY A 143 -2.79 19.83 10.21
CA GLY A 143 -2.24 18.88 11.16
C GLY A 143 -1.13 18.02 10.56
N LYS A 144 -0.62 17.09 11.35
CA LYS A 144 0.42 16.15 10.92
C LYS A 144 -0.14 15.11 9.97
N LEU A 145 0.68 14.67 9.03
CA LEU A 145 0.42 13.46 8.25
C LEU A 145 0.43 12.23 9.15
N LYS A 146 -0.28 11.21 8.71
CA LYS A 146 -0.35 9.92 9.38
C LYS A 146 -0.27 8.81 8.34
N THR A 147 0.32 7.70 8.72
CA THR A 147 0.25 6.48 7.92
C THR A 147 -1.20 6.04 7.75
N GLY A 148 -1.56 5.66 6.52
CA GLY A 148 -2.92 5.30 6.16
C GLY A 148 -3.79 6.47 5.67
N PHE A 149 -3.31 7.72 5.72
CA PHE A 149 -3.96 8.80 4.98
C PHE A 149 -3.81 8.56 3.48
N THR A 150 -4.69 9.13 2.68
CA THR A 150 -4.63 9.01 1.22
C THR A 150 -4.55 10.38 0.55
N THR A 151 -4.04 10.41 -0.65
CA THR A 151 -3.91 11.65 -1.44
C THR A 151 -4.07 11.37 -2.92
N VAL A 152 -4.40 12.41 -3.69
CA VAL A 152 -4.43 12.37 -5.15
C VAL A 152 -3.32 13.27 -5.69
N ILE A 153 -2.43 12.69 -6.49
CA ILE A 153 -1.34 13.40 -7.16
C ILE A 153 -1.36 12.98 -8.63
N ASN A 154 -1.47 13.94 -9.54
CA ASN A 154 -1.54 13.68 -10.99
C ASN A 154 -2.63 12.63 -11.35
N SER A 155 -3.81 12.76 -10.76
CA SER A 155 -4.95 11.84 -10.95
C SER A 155 -4.71 10.40 -10.49
N LYS A 156 -3.63 10.13 -9.75
CA LYS A 156 -3.34 8.82 -9.15
C LYS A 156 -3.48 8.91 -7.64
N ILE A 157 -4.13 7.91 -7.04
CA ILE A 157 -4.32 7.81 -5.60
C ILE A 157 -3.09 7.14 -4.98
N TYR A 158 -2.63 7.70 -3.88
CA TYR A 158 -1.54 7.16 -3.06
C TYR A 158 -1.96 7.05 -1.60
N VAL A 159 -1.53 5.98 -0.96
CA VAL A 159 -1.59 5.85 0.50
C VAL A 159 -0.30 6.43 1.09
N ILE A 160 -0.42 7.23 2.12
CA ILE A 160 0.70 7.88 2.79
C ILE A 160 1.30 6.94 3.83
N ALA A 161 2.62 6.76 3.79
CA ALA A 161 3.38 6.07 4.81
C ALA A 161 4.36 7.05 5.47
N VAL A 162 4.20 7.30 6.75
CA VAL A 162 5.06 8.17 7.56
C VAL A 162 6.07 7.31 8.30
N CYS A 163 7.35 7.52 8.06
CA CYS A 163 8.45 6.74 8.65
C CYS A 163 8.33 6.69 10.17
N GLY A 164 8.24 5.48 10.70
CA GLY A 164 8.13 5.20 12.12
C GLY A 164 6.71 5.23 12.69
N ASP A 165 5.73 5.81 11.99
CA ASP A 165 4.31 5.80 12.40
C ASP A 165 3.64 4.50 11.94
N VAL A 166 4.07 3.39 12.54
CA VAL A 166 3.65 2.02 12.18
C VAL A 166 2.20 1.75 12.60
N THR A 167 1.68 2.50 13.58
CA THR A 167 0.29 2.38 14.05
C THR A 167 -0.68 3.29 13.31
N GLY A 168 -0.18 4.31 12.58
CA GLY A 168 -1.01 5.28 11.87
C GLY A 168 -1.67 6.31 12.80
N GLU A 169 -1.16 6.48 14.03
CA GLU A 169 -1.71 7.48 14.96
C GLU A 169 -1.11 8.88 14.77
N GLY A 170 -0.05 9.00 13.95
CA GLY A 170 0.59 10.27 13.57
C GLY A 170 1.71 10.71 14.50
N ASN A 171 2.14 9.87 15.43
CA ASN A 171 3.30 10.09 16.29
C ASN A 171 4.13 8.81 16.34
N VAL A 172 5.45 8.97 16.43
CA VAL A 172 6.36 7.83 16.64
C VAL A 172 6.56 7.64 18.15
N ASN A 173 6.12 6.50 18.68
CA ASN A 173 6.16 6.22 20.11
C ASN A 173 6.34 4.71 20.41
N SER A 174 6.16 4.30 21.66
CA SER A 174 6.35 2.92 22.09
C SER A 174 5.35 1.92 21.46
N ARG A 175 4.18 2.38 20.99
CA ARG A 175 3.21 1.51 20.32
C ARG A 175 3.72 1.06 18.96
N ASP A 176 4.38 1.97 18.23
CA ASP A 176 4.99 1.66 16.92
C ASP A 176 6.10 0.63 17.08
N VAL A 177 6.98 0.85 18.06
CA VAL A 177 8.03 -0.11 18.41
C VAL A 177 7.43 -1.47 18.77
N THR A 178 6.37 -1.49 19.57
CA THR A 178 5.72 -2.75 19.99
C THR A 178 5.07 -3.45 18.81
N LEU A 179 4.44 -2.70 17.89
CA LEU A 179 3.78 -3.28 16.73
C LEU A 179 4.79 -3.87 15.74
N LEU A 180 5.88 -3.13 15.46
CA LEU A 180 6.97 -3.65 14.63
C LEU A 180 7.63 -4.87 15.27
N GLN A 181 7.88 -4.84 16.58
CA GLN A 181 8.42 -6.00 17.30
C GLN A 181 7.51 -7.24 17.17
N LYS A 182 6.20 -7.05 17.28
CA LYS A 182 5.25 -8.14 17.07
C LYS A 182 5.30 -8.67 15.64
N HIS A 183 5.42 -7.81 14.65
CA HIS A 183 5.57 -8.20 13.24
C HIS A 183 6.82 -9.04 13.02
N LEU A 184 7.97 -8.62 13.56
CA LEU A 184 9.24 -9.35 13.45
C LEU A 184 9.25 -10.70 14.19
N CYS A 185 8.32 -10.88 15.12
CA CYS A 185 8.13 -12.15 15.85
C CYS A 185 6.94 -12.98 15.33
N ASP A 186 6.41 -12.70 14.13
CA ASP A 186 5.25 -13.36 13.54
C ASP A 186 3.96 -13.33 14.40
N ASN A 187 3.86 -12.38 15.34
CA ASN A 187 2.70 -12.19 16.20
C ASN A 187 1.74 -11.08 15.74
N ALA A 188 2.08 -10.39 14.65
CA ALA A 188 1.24 -9.43 13.93
C ALA A 188 1.70 -9.36 12.48
N GLU A 189 0.81 -9.00 11.57
CA GLU A 189 1.16 -8.77 10.17
C GLU A 189 1.08 -7.27 9.88
N LEU A 190 2.14 -6.72 9.28
CA LEU A 190 2.17 -5.39 8.68
C LEU A 190 2.16 -5.56 7.17
N ASP A 191 1.39 -4.73 6.48
CA ASP A 191 1.35 -4.69 5.03
C ASP A 191 1.23 -3.26 4.50
N GLY A 192 1.32 -3.11 3.17
CA GLY A 192 1.08 -1.86 2.47
C GLY A 192 1.85 -0.68 3.06
N ALA A 193 1.14 0.41 3.35
CA ALA A 193 1.74 1.64 3.88
C ALA A 193 2.32 1.46 5.29
N TYR A 194 1.77 0.57 6.10
CA TYR A 194 2.25 0.31 7.46
C TYR A 194 3.59 -0.43 7.46
N LEU A 195 3.76 -1.39 6.53
CA LEU A 195 5.06 -2.04 6.32
C LEU A 195 6.10 -1.05 5.77
N LYS A 196 5.69 -0.15 4.85
CA LYS A 196 6.55 0.93 4.36
C LYS A 196 6.91 1.95 5.45
N ALA A 197 6.00 2.22 6.38
CA ALA A 197 6.28 3.08 7.53
C ALA A 197 7.26 2.42 8.52
N ALA A 198 7.27 1.08 8.59
CA ALA A 198 8.16 0.30 9.43
C ALA A 198 9.61 0.26 8.90
N ASP A 199 9.80 0.34 7.58
CA ASP A 199 11.10 0.49 6.91
C ASP A 199 11.62 1.94 7.10
N PHE A 200 12.19 2.20 8.27
CA PHE A 200 12.60 3.54 8.67
C PHE A 200 13.87 4.02 7.97
N ASN A 201 14.78 3.10 7.65
CA ASN A 201 16.04 3.40 6.97
C ASN A 201 15.90 3.40 5.44
N LEU A 202 14.73 3.01 4.92
CA LEU A 202 14.38 2.97 3.50
C LEU A 202 15.26 2.00 2.68
N ASP A 203 15.75 0.92 3.30
CA ASP A 203 16.54 -0.10 2.58
C ASP A 203 15.68 -1.17 1.88
N GLY A 204 14.37 -1.11 2.06
CA GLY A 204 13.38 -1.97 1.41
C GLY A 204 12.87 -3.10 2.29
N GLU A 205 13.46 -3.31 3.47
CA GLU A 205 13.10 -4.35 4.44
C GLU A 205 12.73 -3.72 5.77
N ALA A 206 11.67 -4.18 6.41
CA ALA A 206 11.35 -3.80 7.78
C ALA A 206 11.95 -4.85 8.73
N ASP A 207 13.04 -4.50 9.42
CA ASP A 207 13.79 -5.45 10.25
C ASP A 207 14.23 -4.88 11.61
N ASN A 208 15.13 -5.58 12.28
CA ASN A 208 15.64 -5.16 13.58
C ASN A 208 16.44 -3.85 13.54
N ARG A 209 16.99 -3.45 12.39
CA ARG A 209 17.68 -2.16 12.22
C ARG A 209 16.68 -1.03 12.36
N ASP A 210 15.52 -1.17 11.73
CA ASP A 210 14.42 -0.20 11.82
C ASP A 210 13.84 -0.12 13.21
N LEU A 211 13.65 -1.27 13.87
CA LEU A 211 13.20 -1.32 15.25
C LEU A 211 14.09 -0.49 16.17
N VAL A 212 15.41 -0.58 16.00
CA VAL A 212 16.39 0.23 16.75
C VAL A 212 16.25 1.70 16.41
N LEU A 213 16.13 2.06 15.13
CA LEU A 213 16.01 3.44 14.68
C LEU A 213 14.72 4.10 15.19
N ILE A 214 13.56 3.41 15.02
CA ILE A 214 12.27 3.88 15.51
C ILE A 214 12.29 4.02 17.04
N SER A 215 12.93 3.09 17.76
CA SER A 215 13.02 3.16 19.22
C SER A 215 13.76 4.40 19.73
N ARG A 216 14.67 4.95 18.94
CA ARG A 216 15.42 6.16 19.25
C ARG A 216 14.66 7.45 18.96
N GLN A 217 13.60 7.40 18.14
CA GLN A 217 12.77 8.54 17.77
C GLN A 217 11.68 8.85 18.81
N LYS A 218 11.54 8.01 19.86
CA LYS A 218 10.55 8.23 20.92
C LYS A 218 10.84 9.54 21.67
N ASN A 219 9.93 10.46 21.57
CA ASN A 219 9.86 11.63 22.44
C ASN A 219 8.78 11.43 23.50
#